data_09da5ce59754999c8e51743c9f16e739
#
_entry.id   09da5ce59754999c8e51743c9f16e739
#
_cell.length_a   1.000
_cell.length_b   1.000
_cell.length_c   1.000
_cell.angle_alpha   90.00
_cell.angle_beta   90.00
_cell.angle_gamma   90.00
#
_symmetry.space_group_name_H-M   'P 1'
#
loop_
_entity.id
_entity.type
_entity.pdbx_description
1 polymer ?
#
loop_
_entity_poly.entity_id
_entity_poly.type
_entity_poly.pdbx_seq_one_letter_code
_entity_poly.pdbx_strand_id
1 'polypeptide(L)'
;MDRMLTRFQKVDDFLFYRINGSKQLYRSFFGYVTHLGGARFTVASVLILFFLSQYYPQMLRTVMAAMITLCISHVIMSITKRLVKRIRPYLTLPDARIHGYEFKDHSFPSGHSTAIFSISIPFMIQYPPTMLILFPISWLVGYSRVILGVHYPSDVLAGAFLAFATTLMVLLFLG
;
A
#
# COMPACT_ATOMS: atom_id res chain seq x y z
N MET A 1 -27.85 -6.86 5.00
CA MET A 1 -26.53 -6.21 5.01
C MET A 1 -25.55 -6.94 5.94
N ASP A 2 -25.96 -7.36 7.13
CA ASP A 2 -25.06 -8.02 8.11
C ASP A 2 -24.47 -9.37 7.66
N ARG A 3 -25.25 -10.22 6.95
CA ARG A 3 -24.75 -11.53 6.50
C ARG A 3 -23.63 -11.42 5.44
N MET A 4 -23.64 -10.38 4.63
CA MET A 4 -22.60 -10.18 3.60
C MET A 4 -21.31 -9.65 4.24
N LEU A 5 -21.42 -8.69 5.15
CA LEU A 5 -20.28 -8.15 5.92
C LEU A 5 -19.60 -9.26 6.74
N THR A 6 -20.39 -10.15 7.38
CA THR A 6 -19.82 -11.29 8.12
C THR A 6 -19.15 -12.33 7.21
N ARG A 7 -19.60 -12.51 5.97
CA ARG A 7 -18.92 -13.39 5.00
C ARG A 7 -17.58 -12.78 4.54
N PHE A 8 -17.55 -11.50 4.20
CA PHE A 8 -16.32 -10.80 3.84
C PHE A 8 -15.29 -10.87 4.96
N GLN A 9 -15.71 -10.61 6.20
CA GLN A 9 -14.81 -10.67 7.35
C GLN A 9 -14.24 -12.09 7.53
N LYS A 10 -15.06 -13.14 7.41
CA LYS A 10 -14.60 -14.55 7.51
C LYS A 10 -13.56 -14.91 6.44
N VAL A 11 -13.74 -14.43 5.20
CA VAL A 11 -12.76 -14.65 4.13
C VAL A 11 -11.47 -13.92 4.43
N ASP A 12 -11.56 -12.69 4.89
CA ASP A 12 -10.40 -11.85 5.24
C ASP A 12 -9.61 -12.46 6.41
N ASP A 13 -10.30 -12.93 7.45
CA ASP A 13 -9.69 -13.63 8.60
C ASP A 13 -9.02 -14.95 8.17
N PHE A 14 -9.67 -15.74 7.32
CA PHE A 14 -9.11 -16.99 6.79
C PHE A 14 -7.83 -16.72 5.98
N LEU A 15 -7.85 -15.76 5.07
CA LEU A 15 -6.69 -15.39 4.27
C LEU A 15 -5.57 -14.80 5.15
N PHE A 16 -5.95 -13.99 6.14
CA PHE A 16 -4.99 -13.46 7.10
C PHE A 16 -4.23 -14.56 7.82
N TYR A 17 -4.92 -15.54 8.42
CA TYR A 17 -4.26 -16.64 9.13
C TYR A 17 -3.38 -17.50 8.23
N ARG A 18 -3.79 -17.73 6.98
CA ARG A 18 -2.97 -18.43 5.99
C ARG A 18 -1.63 -17.74 5.75
N ILE A 19 -1.62 -16.42 5.72
CA ILE A 19 -0.45 -15.59 5.43
C ILE A 19 0.36 -15.32 6.71
N ASN A 20 -0.29 -14.90 7.79
CA ASN A 20 0.35 -14.53 9.05
C ASN A 20 0.95 -15.74 9.81
N GLY A 21 0.50 -16.96 9.53
CA GLY A 21 1.06 -18.21 10.08
C GLY A 21 2.48 -18.57 9.58
N SER A 22 3.09 -17.75 8.72
CA SER A 22 4.40 -18.02 8.11
C SER A 22 5.55 -18.12 9.14
N LYS A 23 6.66 -18.81 8.74
CA LYS A 23 7.85 -19.01 9.58
C LYS A 23 8.53 -17.68 9.94
N GLN A 24 9.23 -17.65 11.08
CA GLN A 24 9.94 -16.47 11.60
C GLN A 24 10.92 -15.86 10.58
N LEU A 25 11.62 -16.69 9.81
CA LEU A 25 12.57 -16.22 8.77
C LEU A 25 11.89 -15.32 7.73
N TYR A 26 10.70 -15.71 7.27
CA TYR A 26 9.92 -14.89 6.32
C TYR A 26 9.50 -13.55 6.92
N ARG A 27 9.15 -13.51 8.21
CA ARG A 27 8.78 -12.27 8.91
C ARG A 27 9.93 -11.29 8.97
N SER A 28 11.14 -11.75 9.26
CA SER A 28 12.33 -10.90 9.27
C SER A 28 12.59 -10.32 7.88
N PHE A 29 12.54 -11.13 6.82
CA PHE A 29 12.68 -10.66 5.44
C PHE A 29 11.61 -9.60 5.09
N PHE A 30 10.33 -9.88 5.36
CA PHE A 30 9.25 -8.95 5.09
C PHE A 30 9.26 -7.71 6.00
N GLY A 31 9.90 -7.79 7.15
CA GLY A 31 10.24 -6.65 7.99
C GLY A 31 11.13 -5.62 7.28
N TYR A 32 12.05 -6.07 6.41
CA TYR A 32 12.84 -5.16 5.56
C TYR A 32 12.04 -4.70 4.34
N VAL A 33 11.35 -5.61 3.65
CA VAL A 33 10.55 -5.28 2.45
C VAL A 33 9.52 -4.20 2.74
N THR A 34 8.88 -4.23 3.91
CA THR A 34 7.84 -3.26 4.27
C THR A 34 8.33 -1.81 4.25
N HIS A 35 9.63 -1.56 4.50
CA HIS A 35 10.18 -0.20 4.50
C HIS A 35 10.07 0.50 3.15
N LEU A 36 10.02 -0.25 2.04
CA LEU A 36 9.81 0.30 0.69
C LEU A 36 8.46 1.01 0.54
N GLY A 37 7.45 0.64 1.34
CA GLY A 37 6.15 1.36 1.40
C GLY A 37 6.06 2.37 2.54
N GLY A 38 7.10 2.52 3.34
CA GLY A 38 7.14 3.47 4.46
C GLY A 38 7.30 4.92 3.99
N ALA A 39 6.77 5.87 4.78
CA ALA A 39 6.78 7.29 4.41
C ALA A 39 8.19 7.84 4.10
N ARG A 40 9.21 7.44 4.87
CA ARG A 40 10.59 7.89 4.65
C ARG A 40 11.11 7.48 3.27
N PHE A 41 10.91 6.21 2.90
CA PHE A 41 11.37 5.69 1.62
C PHE A 41 10.58 6.29 0.46
N THR A 42 9.26 6.32 0.56
CA THR A 42 8.38 6.81 -0.51
C THR A 42 8.58 8.30 -0.78
N VAL A 43 8.70 9.13 0.27
CA VAL A 43 9.00 10.56 0.11
C VAL A 43 10.39 10.77 -0.47
N ALA A 44 11.41 10.07 0.05
CA ALA A 44 12.78 10.17 -0.48
C ALA A 44 12.84 9.75 -1.95
N SER A 45 12.19 8.64 -2.32
CA SER A 45 12.15 8.14 -3.71
C SER A 45 11.55 9.18 -4.66
N VAL A 46 10.42 9.78 -4.29
CA VAL A 46 9.75 10.78 -5.11
C VAL A 46 10.60 12.05 -5.25
N LEU A 47 11.26 12.51 -4.18
CA LEU A 47 12.17 13.66 -4.25
C LEU A 47 13.39 13.37 -5.13
N ILE A 48 14.00 12.19 -5.00
CA ILE A 48 15.13 11.78 -5.85
C ILE A 48 14.68 11.73 -7.32
N LEU A 49 13.54 11.13 -7.62
CA LEU A 49 12.99 11.08 -8.97
C LEU A 49 12.69 12.47 -9.52
N PHE A 50 12.19 13.41 -8.68
CA PHE A 50 11.96 14.79 -9.07
C PHE A 50 13.26 15.49 -9.47
N PHE A 51 14.32 15.39 -8.67
CA PHE A 51 15.62 15.96 -9.02
C PHE A 51 16.23 15.31 -10.27
N LEU A 52 16.11 14.00 -10.42
CA LEU A 52 16.56 13.30 -11.62
C LEU A 52 15.79 13.75 -12.88
N SER A 53 14.51 14.05 -12.76
CA SER A 53 13.70 14.50 -13.89
C SER A 53 14.10 15.87 -14.45
N GLN A 54 14.92 16.65 -13.71
CA GLN A 54 15.51 17.89 -14.24
C GLN A 54 16.57 17.60 -15.33
N TYR A 55 17.22 16.42 -15.25
CA TYR A 55 18.18 15.95 -16.25
C TYR A 55 17.52 15.08 -17.34
N TYR A 56 16.33 14.55 -17.06
CA TYR A 56 15.54 13.70 -17.96
C TYR A 56 14.11 14.25 -18.11
N PRO A 57 13.91 15.35 -18.89
CA PRO A 57 12.64 16.08 -18.95
C PRO A 57 11.43 15.21 -19.35
N GLN A 58 11.66 14.13 -20.13
CA GLN A 58 10.62 13.16 -20.51
C GLN A 58 10.00 12.43 -19.30
N MET A 59 10.71 12.37 -18.15
CA MET A 59 10.21 11.74 -16.91
C MET A 59 9.39 12.70 -16.05
N LEU A 60 9.55 14.02 -16.24
CA LEU A 60 8.99 15.03 -15.33
C LEU A 60 7.47 14.85 -15.15
N ARG A 61 6.73 14.65 -16.23
CA ARG A 61 5.28 14.45 -16.18
C ARG A 61 4.89 13.23 -15.33
N THR A 62 5.59 12.11 -15.51
CA THR A 62 5.33 10.88 -14.75
C THR A 62 5.66 11.06 -13.28
N VAL A 63 6.77 11.74 -12.97
CA VAL A 63 7.16 12.04 -11.59
C VAL A 63 6.15 12.97 -10.94
N MET A 64 5.68 14.01 -11.62
CA MET A 64 4.61 14.88 -11.13
C MET A 64 3.31 14.11 -10.88
N ALA A 65 2.93 13.21 -11.80
CA ALA A 65 1.78 12.34 -11.60
C ALA A 65 1.93 11.48 -10.33
N ALA A 66 3.11 10.88 -10.11
CA ALA A 66 3.38 10.08 -8.91
C ALA A 66 3.32 10.92 -7.62
N MET A 67 3.87 12.13 -7.63
CA MET A 67 3.81 13.07 -6.49
C MET A 67 2.38 13.44 -6.14
N ILE A 68 1.60 13.87 -7.14
CA ILE A 68 0.22 14.31 -6.95
C ILE A 68 -0.64 13.12 -6.50
N THR A 69 -0.47 11.96 -7.13
CA THR A 69 -1.17 10.73 -6.74
C THR A 69 -0.86 10.37 -5.28
N LEU A 70 0.41 10.39 -4.88
CA LEU A 70 0.83 10.10 -3.51
C LEU A 70 0.17 11.05 -2.51
N CYS A 71 0.17 12.35 -2.78
CA CYS A 71 -0.45 13.36 -1.91
C CYS A 71 -1.97 13.15 -1.80
N ILE A 72 -2.67 13.09 -2.93
CA ILE A 72 -4.15 12.98 -2.94
C ILE A 72 -4.59 11.66 -2.31
N SER A 73 -3.98 10.53 -2.71
CA SER A 73 -4.33 9.22 -2.15
C SER A 73 -4.10 9.14 -0.64
N HIS A 74 -3.06 9.79 -0.10
CA HIS A 74 -2.80 9.83 1.34
C HIS A 74 -3.82 10.68 2.10
N VAL A 75 -4.28 11.79 1.53
CA VAL A 75 -5.36 12.59 2.13
C VAL A 75 -6.63 11.74 2.18
N ILE A 76 -7.04 11.11 1.06
CA ILE A 76 -8.23 10.26 1.00
C ILE A 76 -8.09 9.07 1.97
N MET A 77 -6.94 8.39 1.99
CA MET A 77 -6.64 7.29 2.90
C MET A 77 -6.79 7.71 4.37
N SER A 78 -6.26 8.88 4.73
CA SER A 78 -6.33 9.39 6.10
C SER A 78 -7.76 9.72 6.55
N ILE A 79 -8.56 10.28 5.64
CA ILE A 79 -10.00 10.53 5.88
C ILE A 79 -10.73 9.20 6.03
N THR A 80 -10.52 8.25 5.11
CA THR A 80 -11.16 6.93 5.14
C THR A 80 -10.84 6.18 6.43
N LYS A 81 -9.60 6.21 6.93
CA LYS A 81 -9.23 5.62 8.22
C LYS A 81 -10.07 6.15 9.38
N ARG A 82 -10.30 7.47 9.42
CA ARG A 82 -11.08 8.12 10.48
C ARG A 82 -12.57 7.78 10.40
N LEU A 83 -13.10 7.54 9.20
CA LEU A 83 -14.51 7.20 8.97
C LEU A 83 -14.78 5.72 9.22
N VAL A 84 -13.99 4.81 8.66
CA VAL A 84 -14.20 3.35 8.72
C VAL A 84 -13.83 2.77 10.09
N LYS A 85 -12.81 3.31 10.75
CA LYS A 85 -12.35 2.92 12.10
C LYS A 85 -12.12 1.41 12.29
N ARG A 86 -11.69 0.70 11.26
CA ARG A 86 -11.45 -0.74 11.32
C ARG A 86 -10.32 -1.05 12.30
N ILE A 87 -10.57 -1.97 13.25
CA ILE A 87 -9.57 -2.42 14.22
C ILE A 87 -8.56 -3.34 13.50
N ARG A 88 -7.30 -3.29 13.92
CA ARG A 88 -6.22 -4.08 13.31
C ARG A 88 -6.29 -5.56 13.69
N PRO A 89 -5.82 -6.48 12.80
CA PRO A 89 -5.92 -7.93 13.04
C PRO A 89 -5.32 -8.38 14.38
N TYR A 90 -4.13 -7.89 14.74
CA TYR A 90 -3.45 -8.29 15.98
C TYR A 90 -4.19 -7.86 17.27
N LEU A 91 -5.18 -6.97 17.18
CA LEU A 91 -6.04 -6.56 18.30
C LEU A 91 -7.35 -7.34 18.37
N THR A 92 -7.75 -8.02 17.31
CA THR A 92 -9.06 -8.68 17.21
C THR A 92 -8.98 -10.20 17.03
N LEU A 93 -7.90 -10.69 16.43
CA LEU A 93 -7.75 -12.11 16.11
C LEU A 93 -6.85 -12.79 17.17
N PRO A 94 -7.33 -13.84 17.87
CA PRO A 94 -6.65 -14.40 19.04
C PRO A 94 -5.19 -14.85 18.79
N ASP A 95 -4.93 -15.50 17.66
CA ASP A 95 -3.61 -16.06 17.34
C ASP A 95 -2.84 -15.21 16.32
N ALA A 96 -3.25 -13.97 16.11
CA ALA A 96 -2.55 -13.07 15.19
C ALA A 96 -1.16 -12.72 15.74
N ARG A 97 -0.14 -12.97 14.92
CA ARG A 97 1.25 -12.71 15.30
C ARG A 97 1.68 -11.38 14.73
N ILE A 98 1.96 -10.42 15.61
CA ILE A 98 2.57 -9.15 15.21
C ILE A 98 4.09 -9.27 15.14
N HIS A 99 4.69 -8.63 14.15
CA HIS A 99 6.14 -8.45 14.07
C HIS A 99 6.48 -6.98 13.79
N GLY A 100 7.29 -6.40 14.67
CA GLY A 100 7.67 -4.99 14.61
C GLY A 100 6.79 -4.09 15.47
N TYR A 101 6.45 -2.92 14.93
CA TYR A 101 5.82 -1.83 15.68
C TYR A 101 4.29 -1.94 15.73
N GLU A 102 3.72 -1.68 16.91
CA GLU A 102 2.27 -1.55 17.11
C GLU A 102 1.79 -0.17 16.69
N PHE A 103 0.87 -0.13 15.75
CA PHE A 103 0.29 1.12 15.25
C PHE A 103 -0.92 1.53 16.07
N LYS A 104 -1.03 2.82 16.39
CA LYS A 104 -2.16 3.37 17.14
C LYS A 104 -3.35 3.78 16.24
N ASP A 105 -3.17 3.80 14.93
CA ASP A 105 -4.20 4.17 13.96
C ASP A 105 -4.99 2.95 13.45
N HIS A 106 -6.09 3.22 12.73
CA HIS A 106 -6.97 2.19 12.16
C HIS A 106 -6.34 1.42 11.00
N SER A 107 -6.85 0.19 10.73
CA SER A 107 -6.22 -0.69 9.72
C SER A 107 -6.59 -0.32 8.28
N PHE A 108 -7.83 0.10 8.00
CA PHE A 108 -8.36 0.28 6.65
C PHE A 108 -8.30 1.74 6.17
N PRO A 109 -7.81 1.99 4.96
CA PRO A 109 -7.01 1.11 4.10
C PRO A 109 -5.52 1.11 4.49
N SER A 110 -4.71 0.21 3.88
CA SER A 110 -3.27 0.12 4.14
C SER A 110 -2.48 1.30 3.57
N GLY A 111 -1.87 2.11 4.44
CA GLY A 111 -1.06 3.27 4.02
C GLY A 111 0.19 2.89 3.23
N HIS A 112 0.90 1.80 3.61
CA HIS A 112 2.07 1.32 2.88
C HIS A 112 1.72 0.85 1.46
N SER A 113 0.59 0.14 1.32
CA SER A 113 0.11 -0.27 0.00
C SER A 113 -0.29 0.95 -0.83
N THR A 114 -1.07 1.88 -0.26
CA THR A 114 -1.42 3.13 -0.94
C THR A 114 -0.17 3.87 -1.43
N ALA A 115 0.87 4.01 -0.57
CA ALA A 115 2.09 4.74 -0.91
C ALA A 115 2.85 4.11 -2.08
N ILE A 116 3.18 2.81 -1.96
CA ILE A 116 4.01 2.16 -2.98
C ILE A 116 3.29 2.10 -4.34
N PHE A 117 1.98 1.78 -4.34
CA PHE A 117 1.20 1.76 -5.58
C PHE A 117 1.02 3.16 -6.19
N SER A 118 0.90 4.22 -5.37
CA SER A 118 0.80 5.60 -5.86
C SER A 118 2.04 6.07 -6.61
N ILE A 119 3.21 5.58 -6.23
CA ILE A 119 4.46 5.89 -6.93
C ILE A 119 4.62 4.98 -8.17
N SER A 120 4.33 3.69 -8.02
CA SER A 120 4.64 2.69 -9.05
C SER A 120 3.69 2.76 -10.25
N ILE A 121 2.38 2.98 -10.05
CA ILE A 121 1.38 2.90 -11.13
C ILE A 121 1.61 3.94 -12.23
N PRO A 122 1.91 5.23 -11.97
CA PRO A 122 2.21 6.19 -13.03
C PRO A 122 3.36 5.75 -13.94
N PHE A 123 4.42 5.15 -13.34
CA PHE A 123 5.54 4.63 -14.11
C PHE A 123 5.18 3.37 -14.91
N MET A 124 4.37 2.47 -14.34
CA MET A 124 3.92 1.27 -15.04
C MET A 124 3.03 1.59 -16.25
N ILE A 125 2.24 2.66 -16.15
CA ILE A 125 1.39 3.11 -17.25
C ILE A 125 2.23 3.79 -18.34
N GLN A 126 3.13 4.72 -17.96
CA GLN A 126 3.93 5.49 -18.91
C GLN A 126 5.07 4.69 -19.53
N TYR A 127 5.65 3.77 -18.75
CA TYR A 127 6.77 2.93 -19.15
C TYR A 127 6.45 1.45 -18.88
N PRO A 128 5.65 0.78 -19.74
CA PRO A 128 5.15 -0.59 -19.50
C PRO A 128 6.20 -1.63 -19.11
N PRO A 129 7.44 -1.61 -19.61
CA PRO A 129 8.47 -2.56 -19.16
C PRO A 129 8.78 -2.49 -17.66
N THR A 130 8.57 -1.33 -17.00
CA THR A 130 8.78 -1.17 -15.56
C THR A 130 7.78 -1.99 -14.73
N MET A 131 6.66 -2.39 -15.33
CA MET A 131 5.65 -3.24 -14.68
C MET A 131 6.23 -4.58 -14.22
N LEU A 132 7.19 -5.15 -14.97
CA LEU A 132 7.84 -6.42 -14.60
C LEU A 132 8.57 -6.35 -13.25
N ILE A 133 8.99 -5.16 -12.83
CA ILE A 133 9.72 -4.93 -11.58
C ILE A 133 8.82 -4.28 -10.53
N LEU A 134 8.14 -3.20 -10.90
CA LEU A 134 7.38 -2.39 -9.93
C LEU A 134 6.13 -3.11 -9.42
N PHE A 135 5.44 -3.88 -10.27
CA PHE A 135 4.24 -4.60 -9.87
C PHE A 135 4.54 -5.67 -8.78
N PRO A 136 5.49 -6.61 -8.98
CA PRO A 136 5.82 -7.57 -7.94
C PRO A 136 6.36 -6.91 -6.66
N ILE A 137 7.18 -5.85 -6.76
CA ILE A 137 7.67 -5.12 -5.57
C ILE A 137 6.50 -4.50 -4.79
N SER A 138 5.55 -3.86 -5.47
CA SER A 138 4.39 -3.24 -4.82
C SER A 138 3.53 -4.28 -4.10
N TRP A 139 3.31 -5.45 -4.72
CA TRP A 139 2.60 -6.56 -4.08
C TRP A 139 3.37 -7.18 -2.92
N LEU A 140 4.69 -7.33 -3.02
CA LEU A 140 5.52 -7.79 -1.90
C LEU A 140 5.42 -6.85 -0.69
N VAL A 141 5.39 -5.54 -0.91
CA VAL A 141 5.13 -4.56 0.16
C VAL A 141 3.75 -4.74 0.75
N GLY A 142 2.70 -4.84 -0.07
CA GLY A 142 1.34 -5.11 0.41
C GLY A 142 1.25 -6.41 1.20
N TYR A 143 1.82 -7.49 0.67
CA TYR A 143 1.86 -8.81 1.29
C TYR A 143 2.61 -8.78 2.63
N SER A 144 3.70 -7.99 2.74
CA SER A 144 4.43 -7.82 3.98
C SER A 144 3.54 -7.33 5.12
N ARG A 145 2.55 -6.47 4.83
CA ARG A 145 1.65 -5.91 5.85
C ARG A 145 0.75 -6.97 6.48
N VAL A 146 0.38 -7.99 5.72
CA VAL A 146 -0.42 -9.13 6.21
C VAL A 146 0.47 -10.10 6.99
N ILE A 147 1.66 -10.45 6.47
CA ILE A 147 2.64 -11.31 7.17
C ILE A 147 3.02 -10.72 8.53
N LEU A 148 3.25 -9.41 8.59
CA LEU A 148 3.60 -8.70 9.82
C LEU A 148 2.43 -8.54 10.81
N GLY A 149 1.21 -8.95 10.43
CA GLY A 149 0.04 -8.98 11.30
C GLY A 149 -0.68 -7.65 11.48
N VAL A 150 -0.33 -6.62 10.71
CA VAL A 150 -0.81 -5.25 10.93
C VAL A 150 -1.97 -4.83 10.05
N HIS A 151 -2.25 -5.56 8.96
CA HIS A 151 -3.35 -5.31 8.02
C HIS A 151 -4.01 -6.61 7.56
N TYR A 152 -5.29 -6.53 7.25
CA TYR A 152 -6.01 -7.59 6.54
C TYR A 152 -5.67 -7.55 5.04
N PRO A 153 -5.84 -8.67 4.30
CA PRO A 153 -5.69 -8.68 2.85
C PRO A 153 -6.54 -7.63 2.13
N SER A 154 -7.79 -7.43 2.57
CA SER A 154 -8.67 -6.42 1.99
C SER A 154 -8.19 -4.97 2.22
N ASP A 155 -7.48 -4.67 3.33
CA ASP A 155 -6.89 -3.35 3.56
C ASP A 155 -5.81 -3.04 2.51
N VAL A 156 -5.05 -4.08 2.13
CA VAL A 156 -3.99 -4.01 1.10
C VAL A 156 -4.59 -3.76 -0.28
N LEU A 157 -5.62 -4.55 -0.64
CA LEU A 157 -6.34 -4.39 -1.90
C LEU A 157 -6.99 -3.01 -2.01
N ALA A 158 -7.64 -2.53 -0.94
CA ALA A 158 -8.25 -1.21 -0.91
C ALA A 158 -7.20 -0.09 -1.08
N GLY A 159 -6.03 -0.22 -0.47
CA GLY A 159 -4.92 0.72 -0.65
C GLY A 159 -4.40 0.75 -2.08
N ALA A 160 -4.22 -0.42 -2.71
CA ALA A 160 -3.82 -0.53 -4.11
C ALA A 160 -4.87 0.05 -5.07
N PHE A 161 -6.15 -0.25 -4.83
CA PHE A 161 -7.26 0.29 -5.63
C PHE A 161 -7.38 1.81 -5.51
N LEU A 162 -7.24 2.35 -4.29
CA LEU A 162 -7.24 3.80 -4.06
C LEU A 162 -6.12 4.48 -4.85
N ALA A 163 -4.90 3.93 -4.81
CA ALA A 163 -3.78 4.45 -5.58
C ALA A 163 -4.05 4.39 -7.09
N PHE A 164 -4.59 3.29 -7.59
CA PHE A 164 -4.95 3.11 -9.00
C PHE A 164 -5.99 4.13 -9.45
N ALA A 165 -7.11 4.24 -8.74
CA ALA A 165 -8.18 5.17 -9.08
C ALA A 165 -7.68 6.64 -9.05
N THR A 166 -6.89 7.00 -8.03
CA THR A 166 -6.28 8.33 -7.93
C THR A 166 -5.31 8.59 -9.07
N THR A 167 -4.48 7.60 -9.46
CA THR A 167 -3.57 7.73 -10.61
C THR A 167 -4.33 8.02 -11.89
N LEU A 168 -5.40 7.27 -12.18
CA LEU A 168 -6.20 7.51 -13.38
C LEU A 168 -6.78 8.92 -13.39
N MET A 169 -7.34 9.38 -12.28
CA MET A 169 -7.84 10.75 -12.17
C MET A 169 -6.73 11.78 -12.46
N VAL A 170 -5.57 11.63 -11.80
CA VAL A 170 -4.45 12.57 -12.00
C VAL A 170 -3.96 12.59 -13.44
N LEU A 171 -3.85 11.43 -14.09
CA LEU A 171 -3.42 11.36 -15.49
C LEU A 171 -4.43 12.01 -16.44
N LEU A 172 -5.74 11.91 -16.17
CA LEU A 172 -6.77 12.60 -16.94
C LEU A 172 -6.67 14.14 -16.83
N PHE A 173 -6.27 14.65 -15.67
CA PHE A 173 -6.10 16.10 -15.45
C PHE A 173 -4.76 16.64 -15.97
N LEU A 174 -3.73 15.83 -16.04
CA LEU A 174 -2.43 16.22 -16.60
C LEU A 174 -2.37 16.11 -18.13
N GLY A 175 -3.45 15.56 -18.74
CA GLY A 175 -3.80 15.55 -20.13
C GLY A 175 -2.96 14.91 -21.10
#